data_148d068b24a5ae091c0bcb2ee2d7f2cc
#
_entry.id   148d068b24a5ae091c0bcb2ee2d7f2cc
#
_cell.length_a   1.000
_cell.length_b   1.000
_cell.length_c   1.000
_cell.angle_alpha   90.00
_cell.angle_beta   90.00
_cell.angle_gamma   90.00
#
_symmetry.space_group_name_H-M   'P 1'
#
loop_
_entity.id
_entity.type
_entity.pdbx_description
1 polymer ?
#
loop_
_entity_poly.entity_id
_entity_poly.type
_entity_poly.pdbx_seq_one_letter_code
_entity_poly.pdbx_strand_id
1 'polypeptide(L)' 'MTHNDINVENVCKALKEREKKGLKTYGVNTMRTDLSTLEWLQHLQEELMDACVYIEKLKHQKNNE' A
#
# COMPACT_ATOMS: atom_id res chain seq x y z
N MET A 1 -10.61 -26.65 11.17
CA MET A 1 -9.44 -26.03 11.81
C MET A 1 -8.99 -24.81 11.03
N THR A 2 -8.71 -23.77 11.74
CA THR A 2 -8.29 -22.51 11.13
C THR A 2 -6.78 -22.43 11.08
N HIS A 3 -6.24 -22.16 9.91
CA HIS A 3 -4.81 -21.92 9.76
C HIS A 3 -4.59 -20.41 9.69
N ASN A 4 -3.85 -19.89 10.64
CA ASN A 4 -3.53 -18.48 10.64
C ASN A 4 -2.27 -18.26 9.79
N ASP A 5 -2.42 -17.50 8.75
CA ASP A 5 -1.29 -17.11 7.93
C ASP A 5 -0.66 -15.85 8.54
N ILE A 6 0.52 -16.00 9.11
CA ILE A 6 1.21 -14.89 9.78
C ILE A 6 1.49 -13.74 8.81
N ASN A 7 1.70 -14.04 7.54
CA ASN A 7 1.92 -12.98 6.56
C ASN A 7 0.66 -12.15 6.36
N VAL A 8 -0.49 -12.80 6.32
CA VAL A 8 -1.78 -12.09 6.21
C VAL A 8 -2.02 -11.24 7.46
N GLU A 9 -1.76 -11.80 8.63
CA GLU A 9 -1.92 -11.07 9.90
C GLU A 9 -1.04 -9.82 9.93
N ASN A 10 0.22 -9.96 9.50
CA ASN A 10 1.14 -8.84 9.47
C ASN A 10 0.70 -7.74 8.51
N VAL A 11 0.17 -8.13 7.35
CA VAL A 11 -0.35 -7.16 6.38
C VAL A 11 -1.59 -6.44 6.94
N CYS A 12 -2.50 -7.18 7.57
CA CYS A 12 -3.68 -6.59 8.20
C CYS A 12 -3.30 -5.56 9.27
N LYS A 13 -2.32 -5.91 10.10
CA LYS A 13 -1.81 -5.01 11.13
C LYS A 13 -1.19 -3.76 10.52
N ALA A 14 -0.39 -3.94 9.49
CA ALA A 14 0.24 -2.83 8.78
C ALA A 14 -0.80 -1.92 8.13
N LEU A 15 -1.87 -2.51 7.56
CA LEU A 15 -2.96 -1.74 6.98
C LEU A 15 -3.65 -0.87 8.01
N LYS A 16 -3.89 -1.41 9.21
CA LYS A 16 -4.50 -0.63 10.30
C LYS A 16 -3.62 0.52 10.73
N GLU A 17 -2.32 0.30 10.80
CA GLU A 17 -1.38 1.36 11.16
C GLU A 17 -1.32 2.44 10.07
N ARG A 18 -1.36 2.05 8.81
CA ARG A 18 -1.41 3.00 7.69
C ARG A 18 -2.69 3.82 7.72
N GLU A 19 -3.81 3.19 8.05
CA GLU A 19 -5.10 3.88 8.18
C GLU A 19 -5.01 5.00 9.22
N LYS A 20 -4.46 4.69 10.41
CA LYS A 20 -4.28 5.67 11.48
C LYS A 20 -3.38 6.80 11.05
N LYS A 21 -2.28 6.47 10.40
CA LYS A 21 -1.31 7.47 9.93
C LYS A 21 -1.92 8.39 8.87
N GLY A 22 -2.66 7.80 7.92
CA GLY A 22 -3.34 8.58 6.89
C GLY A 22 -4.37 9.52 7.46
N LEU A 23 -5.19 9.02 8.39
CA LEU A 23 -6.20 9.83 9.05
C LEU A 23 -5.57 10.98 9.85
N LYS A 24 -4.47 10.71 10.55
CA LYS A 24 -3.76 11.72 11.30
C LYS A 24 -3.14 12.78 10.39
N THR A 25 -2.59 12.38 9.25
CA THR A 25 -1.91 13.27 8.31
C THR A 25 -2.89 14.10 7.49
N TYR A 26 -3.95 13.47 6.97
CA TYR A 26 -4.86 14.09 6.01
C TYR A 26 -6.21 14.46 6.61
N GLY A 27 -6.55 13.94 7.78
CA GLY A 27 -7.82 14.22 8.45
C GLY A 27 -9.03 13.51 7.82
N VAL A 28 -8.82 12.69 6.79
CA VAL A 28 -9.88 11.98 6.07
C VAL A 28 -9.41 10.57 5.73
N ASN A 29 -10.38 9.67 5.50
CA ASN A 29 -10.10 8.31 5.03
C ASN A 29 -10.61 8.13 3.60
N THR A 30 -10.54 6.91 3.10
CA THR A 30 -10.92 6.62 1.71
C THR A 30 -12.43 6.66 1.45
N MET A 31 -13.24 6.85 2.49
CA MET A 31 -14.69 7.05 2.33
C MET A 31 -15.02 8.45 1.83
N ARG A 32 -14.04 9.32 1.76
CA ARG A 32 -14.21 10.67 1.21
C ARG A 32 -14.72 10.60 -0.22
N THR A 33 -15.50 11.62 -0.63
CA THR A 33 -16.13 11.66 -1.96
C THR A 33 -15.71 12.87 -2.79
N ASP A 34 -14.73 13.63 -2.31
CA ASP A 34 -14.27 14.86 -2.99
C ASP A 34 -13.26 14.61 -4.11
N LEU A 35 -12.75 13.37 -4.23
CA LEU A 35 -11.86 13.02 -5.32
C LEU A 35 -12.63 12.31 -6.42
N SER A 36 -12.33 12.67 -7.66
CA SER A 36 -12.92 12.03 -8.83
C SER A 36 -12.33 10.65 -9.04
N THR A 37 -12.99 9.85 -9.87
CA THR A 37 -12.47 8.54 -10.27
C THR A 37 -11.10 8.67 -10.92
N LEU A 38 -10.91 9.67 -11.75
CA LEU A 38 -9.62 9.90 -12.41
C LEU A 38 -8.53 10.24 -11.40
N GLU A 39 -8.83 11.02 -10.38
CA GLU A 39 -7.88 11.34 -9.33
C GLU A 39 -7.48 10.08 -8.54
N TRP A 40 -8.45 9.20 -8.20
CA TRP A 40 -8.16 7.94 -7.54
C TRP A 40 -7.29 7.04 -8.42
N LEU A 41 -7.57 6.99 -9.73
CA LEU A 41 -6.77 6.22 -10.67
C LEU A 41 -5.34 6.75 -10.75
N GLN A 42 -5.16 8.06 -10.70
CA GLN A 42 -3.83 8.67 -10.71
C GLN A 42 -3.04 8.28 -9.47
N HIS A 43 -3.68 8.34 -8.30
CA HIS A 43 -3.02 7.91 -7.05
C HIS A 43 -2.61 6.44 -7.13
N LEU A 44 -3.50 5.58 -7.63
CA LEU A 44 -3.19 4.16 -7.76
C LEU A 44 -2.03 3.92 -8.73
N GLN A 45 -2.02 4.63 -9.84
CA GLN A 45 -0.93 4.51 -10.82
C GLN A 45 0.42 4.86 -10.19
N GLU A 46 0.46 5.94 -9.42
CA GLU A 46 1.68 6.35 -8.74
C GLU A 46 2.18 5.29 -7.77
N GLU A 47 1.27 4.68 -7.01
CA GLU A 47 1.63 3.60 -6.09
C GLU A 47 2.17 2.38 -6.84
N LEU A 48 1.57 2.04 -7.96
CA LEU A 48 2.02 0.91 -8.77
C LEU A 48 3.38 1.17 -9.41
N MET A 49 3.64 2.42 -9.81
CA MET A 49 4.95 2.81 -10.32
C MET A 49 6.03 2.66 -9.25
N ASP A 50 5.74 3.08 -8.02
CA ASP A 50 6.66 2.90 -6.91
C ASP A 50 6.94 1.43 -6.66
N ALA A 51 5.91 0.60 -6.72
CA ALA A 51 6.06 -0.85 -6.56
C ALA A 51 6.97 -1.43 -7.64
N CYS A 52 6.85 -0.97 -8.88
CA CYS A 52 7.71 -1.41 -9.97
C CYS A 52 9.19 -1.07 -9.71
N VAL A 53 9.46 0.11 -9.19
CA VAL A 53 10.83 0.52 -8.84
C VAL A 53 11.42 -0.40 -7.77
N TYR A 54 10.63 -0.72 -6.75
CA TYR A 54 11.08 -1.64 -5.69
C TYR A 54 11.37 -3.02 -6.24
N ILE A 55 10.54 -3.50 -7.17
CA ILE A 55 10.74 -4.80 -7.81
C ILE A 55 12.06 -4.81 -8.57
N GLU A 56 12.34 -3.76 -9.36
CA GLU A 56 13.59 -3.68 -10.11
C GLU A 56 14.81 -3.63 -9.18
N LYS A 57 14.70 -2.89 -8.09
CA LYS A 57 15.77 -2.86 -7.09
C LYS A 57 16.05 -4.25 -6.54
N LEU A 58 15.00 -4.97 -6.19
CA LEU A 58 15.14 -6.32 -5.61
C LEU A 58 15.73 -7.32 -6.63
N LYS A 59 15.30 -7.22 -7.88
CA LYS A 59 15.85 -8.06 -8.95
C LYS A 59 17.34 -7.79 -9.15
N HIS A 60 17.72 -6.53 -9.18
CA HIS A 60 19.11 -6.14 -9.30
C HIS A 60 19.95 -6.65 -8.14
N GLN A 61 19.44 -6.50 -6.93
CA GLN A 61 20.09 -6.99 -5.72
C GLN A 61 20.27 -8.50 -5.77
N LYS A 62 19.25 -9.24 -6.18
CA LYS A 62 19.30 -10.70 -6.28
C LYS A 62 20.34 -11.16 -7.28
N ASN A 63 20.45 -10.47 -8.41
CA ASN A 63 21.44 -10.80 -9.44
C ASN A 63 22.88 -10.60 -8.97
N ASN A 64 23.09 -9.78 -7.95
CA ASN A 64 24.41 -9.49 -7.40
C ASN A 64 24.72 -10.23 -6.10
N GLU A 65 23.82 -11.11 -5.66
CA GLU A 65 24.04 -11.93 -4.45
C GLU A 65 24.95 -13.11 -4.70
#